data_370ff3842eb2550ff8ad91cf2280d8a3
#
_entry.id   370ff3842eb2550ff8ad91cf2280d8a3
#
_cell.length_a   1.000
_cell.length_b   1.000
_cell.length_c   1.000
_cell.angle_alpha   90.00
_cell.angle_beta   90.00
_cell.angle_gamma   90.00
#
_symmetry.space_group_name_H-M   'P 1'
#
loop_
_entity.id
_entity.type
_entity.pdbx_description
1 polymer ?
#
loop_
_entity_poly.entity_id
_entity_poly.type
_entity_poly.pdbx_seq_one_letter_code
_entity_poly.pdbx_strand_id
1 'polypeptide(L)'
;MTIVKLGGLLVLALTFFWMFVFGPFYDNLAVQAIVFIGVIGWNTRRHSLQETFSLLKFCIPFVLSIAVFGLIFHFTRLLGRQDWLEDTLVKCLIFPSSLIFLKLLIGYITYLDILSLPISMKRRVDLITMKSAFQKGGKILSRFSWYMNTYSTLKSERKLKYQMTKFACLIIALYLFLYEEIENSGRLLKNRYHHLHEVDK
;
A
#
# COMPACT_ATOMS: atom_id res chain seq x y z
N MET A 1 -1.77 -25.85 8.91
CA MET A 1 -2.53 -25.24 7.80
C MET A 1 -2.11 -23.80 7.53
N THR A 2 -1.94 -22.97 8.54
CA THR A 2 -1.58 -21.53 8.41
C THR A 2 -0.19 -21.27 7.81
N ILE A 3 0.84 -22.06 8.19
CA ILE A 3 2.19 -21.91 7.66
C ILE A 3 2.21 -22.20 6.15
N VAL A 4 1.49 -23.23 5.71
CA VAL A 4 1.37 -23.59 4.28
C VAL A 4 0.69 -22.45 3.49
N LYS A 5 -0.37 -21.86 4.05
CA LYS A 5 -1.07 -20.70 3.45
C LYS A 5 -0.14 -19.50 3.32
N LEU A 6 0.57 -19.14 4.40
CA LEU A 6 1.50 -18.01 4.38
C LEU A 6 2.70 -18.24 3.45
N GLY A 7 3.22 -19.48 3.44
CA GLY A 7 4.25 -19.91 2.50
C GLY A 7 3.77 -19.78 1.05
N GLY A 8 2.55 -20.24 0.75
CA GLY A 8 1.95 -20.10 -0.57
C GLY A 8 1.77 -18.65 -1.01
N LEU A 9 1.31 -17.76 -0.10
CA LEU A 9 1.19 -16.34 -0.39
C LEU A 9 2.56 -15.68 -0.63
N LEU A 10 3.58 -16.07 0.13
CA LEU A 10 4.94 -15.58 -0.07
C LEU A 10 5.51 -16.04 -1.43
N VAL A 11 5.36 -17.32 -1.76
CA VAL A 11 5.77 -17.85 -3.07
C VAL A 11 5.06 -17.13 -4.21
N LEU A 12 3.75 -16.91 -4.08
CA LEU A 12 2.96 -16.18 -5.06
C LEU A 12 3.47 -14.73 -5.21
N ALA A 13 3.81 -14.06 -4.11
CA ALA A 13 4.40 -12.73 -4.15
C ALA A 13 5.75 -12.72 -4.87
N LEU A 14 6.64 -13.60 -4.47
CA LEU A 14 7.98 -13.72 -5.09
C LEU A 14 7.89 -14.05 -6.57
N THR A 15 7.01 -14.98 -6.97
CA THR A 15 6.78 -15.32 -8.36
C THR A 15 6.26 -14.14 -9.16
N PHE A 16 5.28 -13.41 -8.63
CA PHE A 16 4.76 -12.20 -9.28
C PHE A 16 5.86 -11.17 -9.51
N PHE A 17 6.61 -10.82 -8.46
CA PHE A 17 7.69 -9.83 -8.58
C PHE A 17 8.81 -10.32 -9.49
N TRP A 18 9.21 -11.59 -9.37
CA TRP A 18 10.23 -12.18 -10.23
C TRP A 18 9.81 -12.16 -11.71
N MET A 19 8.58 -12.55 -12.04
CA MET A 19 8.15 -12.64 -13.44
C MET A 19 7.85 -11.28 -14.07
N PHE A 20 7.14 -10.40 -13.35
CA PHE A 20 6.54 -9.19 -13.94
C PHE A 20 7.26 -7.90 -13.59
N VAL A 21 8.06 -7.86 -12.51
CA VAL A 21 8.76 -6.63 -12.10
C VAL A 21 10.25 -6.68 -12.42
N PHE A 22 10.90 -7.82 -12.25
CA PHE A 22 12.35 -7.97 -12.44
C PHE A 22 12.73 -8.95 -13.55
N GLY A 23 11.80 -9.73 -14.07
CA GLY A 23 12.05 -10.89 -14.91
C GLY A 23 11.68 -10.72 -16.38
N PRO A 24 11.45 -11.83 -17.07
CA PRO A 24 11.37 -11.90 -18.52
C PRO A 24 10.18 -11.14 -19.12
N PHE A 25 9.14 -10.86 -18.34
CA PHE A 25 7.94 -10.15 -18.81
C PHE A 25 7.93 -8.65 -18.46
N TYR A 26 9.02 -8.14 -17.89
CA TYR A 26 9.13 -6.74 -17.49
C TYR A 26 8.93 -5.80 -18.69
N ASP A 27 9.65 -6.01 -19.79
CA ASP A 27 9.67 -5.10 -20.95
C ASP A 27 8.45 -5.26 -21.89
N ASN A 28 7.57 -6.23 -21.64
CA ASN A 28 6.43 -6.49 -22.53
C ASN A 28 5.18 -5.70 -22.11
N LEU A 29 4.92 -4.60 -22.80
CA LEU A 29 3.77 -3.71 -22.52
C LEU A 29 2.43 -4.44 -22.57
N ALA A 30 2.22 -5.36 -23.52
CA ALA A 30 0.97 -6.11 -23.65
C ALA A 30 0.75 -7.04 -22.44
N VAL A 31 1.78 -7.72 -22.00
CA VAL A 31 1.72 -8.58 -20.80
C VAL A 31 1.43 -7.73 -19.57
N GLN A 32 2.09 -6.58 -19.40
CA GLN A 32 1.86 -5.69 -18.27
C GLN A 32 0.43 -5.13 -18.24
N ALA A 33 -0.13 -4.80 -19.40
CA ALA A 33 -1.53 -4.37 -19.52
C ALA A 33 -2.51 -5.50 -19.12
N ILE A 34 -2.26 -6.74 -19.55
CA ILE A 34 -3.08 -7.90 -19.17
C ILE A 34 -2.99 -8.15 -17.66
N VAL A 35 -1.79 -8.10 -17.09
CA VAL A 35 -1.56 -8.25 -15.63
C VAL A 35 -2.30 -7.16 -14.87
N PHE A 36 -2.20 -5.91 -15.31
CA PHE A 36 -2.90 -4.78 -14.69
C PHE A 36 -4.41 -4.97 -14.66
N ILE A 37 -5.01 -5.33 -15.82
CA ILE A 37 -6.44 -5.63 -15.92
C ILE A 37 -6.82 -6.82 -15.04
N GLY A 38 -6.01 -7.88 -15.03
CA GLY A 38 -6.24 -9.07 -14.22
C GLY A 38 -6.22 -8.78 -12.71
N VAL A 39 -5.25 -7.98 -12.26
CA VAL A 39 -5.13 -7.58 -10.84
C VAL A 39 -6.28 -6.65 -10.43
N ILE A 40 -6.69 -5.72 -11.30
CA ILE A 40 -7.88 -4.88 -11.07
C ILE A 40 -9.14 -5.75 -11.01
N GLY A 41 -9.35 -6.65 -11.96
CA GLY A 41 -10.50 -7.56 -11.98
C GLY A 41 -10.56 -8.44 -10.72
N TRP A 42 -9.41 -8.92 -10.26
CA TRP A 42 -9.33 -9.68 -9.00
C TRP A 42 -9.66 -8.81 -7.78
N ASN A 43 -9.12 -7.58 -7.74
CA ASN A 43 -9.41 -6.66 -6.64
C ASN A 43 -10.88 -6.26 -6.58
N THR A 44 -11.52 -5.99 -7.74
CA THR A 44 -12.93 -5.62 -7.81
C THR A 44 -13.89 -6.76 -7.43
N ARG A 45 -13.49 -8.00 -7.67
CA ARG A 45 -14.25 -9.18 -7.22
C ARG A 45 -14.29 -9.31 -5.70
N ARG A 46 -13.27 -8.82 -5.03
CA ARG A 46 -13.10 -8.99 -3.58
C ARG A 46 -13.45 -7.74 -2.77
N HIS A 47 -13.24 -6.59 -3.36
CA HIS A 47 -13.49 -5.28 -2.80
C HIS A 47 -14.47 -4.53 -3.70
N SER A 48 -15.10 -3.47 -3.19
CA SER A 48 -16.00 -2.65 -3.99
C SER A 48 -15.25 -1.94 -5.11
N LEU A 49 -15.93 -1.66 -6.23
CA LEU A 49 -15.41 -0.82 -7.32
C LEU A 49 -14.91 0.53 -6.80
N GLN A 50 -15.61 1.10 -5.81
CA GLN A 50 -15.26 2.37 -5.21
C GLN A 50 -13.90 2.33 -4.48
N GLU A 51 -13.60 1.23 -3.78
CA GLU A 51 -12.30 1.04 -3.13
C GLU A 51 -11.17 0.88 -4.16
N THR A 52 -11.42 0.13 -5.23
CA THR A 52 -10.46 -0.05 -6.31
C THR A 52 -10.16 1.27 -7.00
N PHE A 53 -11.19 2.08 -7.27
CA PHE A 53 -11.03 3.41 -7.87
C PHE A 53 -10.27 4.37 -6.94
N SER A 54 -10.54 4.30 -5.64
CA SER A 54 -9.79 5.09 -4.64
C SER A 54 -8.30 4.75 -4.61
N LEU A 55 -7.96 3.47 -4.76
CA LEU A 55 -6.55 3.04 -4.87
C LEU A 55 -5.89 3.54 -6.16
N LEU A 56 -6.56 3.40 -7.29
CA LEU A 56 -6.07 3.91 -8.56
C LEU A 56 -5.85 5.42 -8.50
N LYS A 57 -6.79 6.16 -7.89
CA LYS A 57 -6.66 7.60 -7.67
C LYS A 57 -5.43 7.93 -6.80
N PHE A 58 -5.14 7.12 -5.81
CA PHE A 58 -3.93 7.25 -4.99
C PHE A 58 -2.64 7.03 -5.81
N CYS A 59 -2.67 6.14 -6.80
CA CYS A 59 -1.52 5.88 -7.67
C CYS A 59 -1.25 7.00 -8.69
N ILE A 60 -2.27 7.83 -9.04
CA ILE A 60 -2.16 8.86 -10.09
C ILE A 60 -0.94 9.79 -9.90
N PRO A 61 -0.68 10.39 -8.73
CA PRO A 61 0.45 11.31 -8.58
C PRO A 61 1.81 10.62 -8.81
N PHE A 62 1.94 9.34 -8.44
CA PHE A 62 3.14 8.56 -8.66
C PHE A 62 3.32 8.19 -10.13
N VAL A 63 2.25 7.73 -10.78
CA VAL A 63 2.25 7.43 -12.23
C VAL A 63 2.57 8.69 -13.04
N LEU A 64 1.99 9.83 -12.65
CA LEU A 64 2.25 11.11 -13.30
C LEU A 64 3.71 11.56 -13.09
N SER A 65 4.26 11.33 -11.91
CA SER A 65 5.69 11.58 -11.64
C SER A 65 6.58 10.71 -12.53
N ILE A 66 6.31 9.40 -12.64
CA ILE A 66 7.05 8.49 -13.51
C ILE A 66 6.97 8.97 -14.97
N ALA A 67 5.78 9.35 -15.44
CA ALA A 67 5.58 9.85 -16.80
C ALA A 67 6.35 11.15 -17.06
N VAL A 68 6.34 12.11 -16.12
CA VAL A 68 7.05 13.38 -16.24
C VAL A 68 8.57 13.14 -16.27
N PHE A 69 9.11 12.34 -15.35
CA PHE A 69 10.51 11.97 -15.37
C PHE A 69 10.90 11.24 -16.67
N GLY A 70 10.06 10.33 -17.10
CA GLY A 70 10.24 9.66 -18.37
C GLY A 70 10.31 10.66 -19.53
N LEU A 71 9.43 11.66 -19.62
CA LEU A 71 9.48 12.72 -20.63
C LEU A 71 10.76 13.54 -20.55
N ILE A 72 11.18 13.92 -19.34
CA ILE A 72 12.43 14.67 -19.15
C ILE A 72 13.63 13.88 -19.69
N PHE A 73 13.74 12.60 -19.34
CA PHE A 73 14.83 11.74 -19.82
C PHE A 73 14.82 11.55 -21.34
N HIS A 74 13.64 11.58 -21.96
CA HIS A 74 13.55 11.56 -23.42
C HIS A 74 14.11 12.82 -24.05
N PHE A 75 13.63 13.96 -23.64
CA PHE A 75 14.04 15.23 -24.23
C PHE A 75 15.54 15.52 -23.99
N THR A 76 16.06 15.12 -22.85
CA THR A 76 17.48 15.33 -22.50
C THR A 76 18.43 14.30 -23.12
N ARG A 77 17.92 13.21 -23.70
CA ARG A 77 18.70 12.07 -24.24
C ARG A 77 19.76 11.51 -23.29
N LEU A 78 19.60 11.74 -21.99
CA LEU A 78 20.59 11.37 -20.96
C LEU A 78 20.89 9.88 -20.89
N LEU A 79 19.97 9.01 -21.35
CA LEU A 79 20.11 7.56 -21.24
C LEU A 79 20.37 6.84 -22.58
N GLY A 80 20.49 7.54 -23.72
CA GLY A 80 20.90 6.95 -25.00
C GLY A 80 19.99 5.85 -25.59
N ARG A 81 18.90 5.48 -24.91
CA ARG A 81 17.95 4.44 -25.35
C ARG A 81 16.83 5.04 -26.20
N GLN A 82 16.51 4.39 -27.32
CA GLN A 82 15.41 4.82 -28.20
C GLN A 82 14.02 4.44 -27.66
N ASP A 83 13.91 3.39 -26.84
CA ASP A 83 12.62 2.76 -26.42
C ASP A 83 12.12 3.19 -25.04
N TRP A 84 12.64 4.30 -24.52
CA TRP A 84 12.32 4.75 -23.16
C TRP A 84 10.84 5.18 -22.97
N LEU A 85 10.10 5.49 -24.03
CA LEU A 85 8.66 5.77 -23.94
C LEU A 85 7.91 4.50 -23.56
N GLU A 86 8.24 3.37 -24.18
CA GLU A 86 7.69 2.07 -23.86
C GLU A 86 8.05 1.64 -22.44
N ASP A 87 9.33 1.79 -22.05
CA ASP A 87 9.81 1.54 -20.68
C ASP A 87 9.09 2.40 -19.64
N THR A 88 8.81 3.66 -19.96
CA THR A 88 8.03 4.55 -19.09
C THR A 88 6.59 4.08 -18.94
N LEU A 89 5.93 3.71 -20.03
CA LEU A 89 4.55 3.18 -20.01
C LEU A 89 4.46 1.89 -19.21
N VAL A 90 5.43 0.99 -19.39
CA VAL A 90 5.55 -0.25 -18.63
C VAL A 90 5.64 0.05 -17.12
N LYS A 91 6.50 0.96 -16.70
CA LYS A 91 6.63 1.38 -15.29
C LYS A 91 5.34 1.99 -14.73
N CYS A 92 4.61 2.76 -15.55
CA CYS A 92 3.32 3.32 -15.20
C CYS A 92 2.25 2.24 -14.93
N LEU A 93 2.35 1.07 -15.55
CA LEU A 93 1.45 -0.07 -15.33
C LEU A 93 1.93 -0.96 -14.17
N ILE A 94 3.24 -1.22 -14.07
CA ILE A 94 3.82 -2.06 -13.02
C ILE A 94 3.55 -1.49 -11.63
N PHE A 95 3.72 -0.18 -11.44
CA PHE A 95 3.58 0.45 -10.13
C PHE A 95 2.19 0.23 -9.51
N PRO A 96 1.05 0.60 -10.16
CA PRO A 96 -0.26 0.36 -9.59
C PRO A 96 -0.60 -1.14 -9.50
N SER A 97 -0.16 -1.97 -10.46
CA SER A 97 -0.37 -3.42 -10.42
C SER A 97 0.25 -4.04 -9.17
N SER A 98 1.51 -3.69 -8.88
CA SER A 98 2.24 -4.17 -7.71
C SER A 98 1.59 -3.76 -6.40
N LEU A 99 1.13 -2.50 -6.29
CA LEU A 99 0.45 -2.00 -5.09
C LEU A 99 -0.89 -2.70 -4.85
N ILE A 100 -1.71 -2.85 -5.90
CA ILE A 100 -3.01 -3.52 -5.78
C ILE A 100 -2.80 -5.00 -5.45
N PHE A 101 -1.82 -5.65 -6.08
CA PHE A 101 -1.48 -7.04 -5.81
C PHE A 101 -1.01 -7.26 -4.37
N LEU A 102 -0.11 -6.42 -3.85
CA LEU A 102 0.32 -6.47 -2.45
C LEU A 102 -0.85 -6.25 -1.49
N LYS A 103 -1.73 -5.29 -1.77
CA LYS A 103 -2.94 -5.09 -0.95
C LYS A 103 -3.81 -6.35 -0.92
N LEU A 104 -4.00 -7.01 -2.06
CA LEU A 104 -4.74 -8.26 -2.15
C LEU A 104 -4.08 -9.35 -1.29
N LEU A 105 -2.78 -9.55 -1.39
CA LEU A 105 -2.05 -10.55 -0.61
C LEU A 105 -2.16 -10.29 0.89
N ILE A 106 -1.93 -9.06 1.34
CA ILE A 106 -2.08 -8.67 2.75
C ILE A 106 -3.51 -8.90 3.23
N GLY A 107 -4.51 -8.66 2.37
CA GLY A 107 -5.92 -8.93 2.65
C GLY A 107 -6.24 -10.41 2.90
N TYR A 108 -5.44 -11.35 2.35
CA TYR A 108 -5.61 -12.80 2.60
C TYR A 108 -5.05 -13.26 3.94
N ILE A 109 -4.14 -12.51 4.54
CA ILE A 109 -3.58 -12.81 5.86
C ILE A 109 -4.62 -12.41 6.91
N THR A 110 -5.12 -13.36 7.69
CA THR A 110 -6.03 -13.08 8.81
C THR A 110 -5.25 -12.81 10.10
N TYR A 111 -5.90 -12.25 11.12
CA TYR A 111 -5.27 -12.08 12.44
C TYR A 111 -4.96 -13.43 13.10
N LEU A 112 -5.82 -14.44 12.87
CA LEU A 112 -5.61 -15.81 13.34
C LEU A 112 -4.38 -16.44 12.69
N ASP A 113 -4.13 -16.16 11.41
CA ASP A 113 -2.92 -16.62 10.73
C ASP A 113 -1.65 -16.07 11.42
N ILE A 114 -1.66 -14.80 11.82
CA ILE A 114 -0.52 -14.17 12.52
C ILE A 114 -0.35 -14.76 13.93
N LEU A 115 -1.44 -14.98 14.66
CA LEU A 115 -1.41 -15.54 16.00
C LEU A 115 -0.88 -16.99 16.03
N SER A 116 -1.15 -17.77 14.98
CA SER A 116 -0.70 -19.16 14.87
C SER A 116 0.76 -19.31 14.38
N LEU A 117 1.47 -18.21 14.09
CA LEU A 117 2.88 -18.27 13.69
C LEU A 117 3.76 -18.74 14.87
N PRO A 118 4.74 -19.62 14.63
CA PRO A 118 5.71 -20.07 15.64
C PRO A 118 6.81 -19.02 15.87
N ILE A 119 6.41 -17.80 16.21
CA ILE A 119 7.31 -16.67 16.51
C ILE A 119 7.03 -16.15 17.91
N SER A 120 7.97 -15.38 18.46
CA SER A 120 7.81 -14.79 19.80
C SER A 120 6.55 -13.91 19.88
N MET A 121 5.92 -13.88 21.05
CA MET A 121 4.69 -13.09 21.27
C MET A 121 4.88 -11.61 20.89
N LYS A 122 6.03 -11.02 21.21
CA LYS A 122 6.36 -9.65 20.83
C LYS A 122 6.22 -9.43 19.30
N ARG A 123 6.83 -10.30 18.50
CA ARG A 123 6.76 -10.20 17.02
C ARG A 123 5.34 -10.42 16.48
N ARG A 124 4.53 -11.28 17.12
CA ARG A 124 3.10 -11.43 16.73
C ARG A 124 2.34 -10.14 16.96
N VAL A 125 2.56 -9.51 18.11
CA VAL A 125 1.96 -8.19 18.45
C VAL A 125 2.34 -7.15 17.42
N ASP A 126 3.63 -7.03 17.09
CA ASP A 126 4.12 -6.06 16.11
C ASP A 126 3.46 -6.27 14.74
N LEU A 127 3.34 -7.52 14.28
CA LEU A 127 2.69 -7.84 13.00
C LEU A 127 1.17 -7.53 12.99
N ILE A 128 0.47 -7.83 14.09
CA ILE A 128 -0.96 -7.52 14.24
C ILE A 128 -1.17 -6.02 14.23
N THR A 129 -0.34 -5.29 14.96
CA THR A 129 -0.40 -3.83 15.04
C THR A 129 -0.12 -3.19 13.68
N MET A 130 0.93 -3.65 13.00
CA MET A 130 1.26 -3.19 11.66
C MET A 130 0.10 -3.43 10.68
N LYS A 131 -0.50 -4.62 10.69
CA LYS A 131 -1.65 -4.94 9.85
C LYS A 131 -2.86 -4.05 10.18
N SER A 132 -3.18 -3.86 11.47
CA SER A 132 -4.26 -2.98 11.92
C SER A 132 -4.03 -1.54 11.47
N ALA A 133 -2.81 -1.04 11.63
CA ALA A 133 -2.41 0.29 11.20
C ALA A 133 -2.60 0.49 9.69
N PHE A 134 -2.17 -0.47 8.86
CA PHE A 134 -2.40 -0.43 7.42
C PHE A 134 -3.89 -0.42 7.04
N GLN A 135 -4.71 -1.22 7.71
CA GLN A 135 -6.14 -1.27 7.42
C GLN A 135 -6.90 -0.01 7.84
N LYS A 136 -6.53 0.57 8.99
CA LYS A 136 -7.18 1.77 9.53
C LYS A 136 -6.63 3.06 8.94
N GLY A 137 -5.34 3.09 8.60
CA GLY A 137 -4.64 4.28 8.13
C GLY A 137 -5.31 4.93 6.91
N GLY A 138 -5.75 4.13 5.94
CA GLY A 138 -6.47 4.63 4.76
C GLY A 138 -7.79 5.33 5.09
N LYS A 139 -8.57 4.80 6.04
CA LYS A 139 -9.83 5.41 6.49
C LYS A 139 -9.59 6.74 7.22
N ILE A 140 -8.53 6.82 7.99
CA ILE A 140 -8.18 8.03 8.75
C ILE A 140 -7.67 9.11 7.83
N LEU A 141 -6.79 8.77 6.88
CA LEU A 141 -6.34 9.70 5.86
C LEU A 141 -7.50 10.29 5.06
N SER A 142 -8.50 9.48 4.70
CA SER A 142 -9.68 9.97 3.99
C SER A 142 -10.51 10.94 4.85
N ARG A 143 -10.74 10.62 6.13
CA ARG A 143 -11.45 11.50 7.08
C ARG A 143 -10.70 12.80 7.31
N PHE A 144 -9.40 12.73 7.57
CA PHE A 144 -8.57 13.92 7.78
C PHE A 144 -8.51 14.80 6.53
N SER A 145 -8.39 14.20 5.36
CA SER A 145 -8.46 14.93 4.08
C SER A 145 -9.80 15.64 3.90
N TRP A 146 -10.90 15.00 4.31
CA TRP A 146 -12.23 15.61 4.28
C TRP A 146 -12.32 16.81 5.25
N TYR A 147 -11.85 16.67 6.51
CA TYR A 147 -11.78 17.77 7.47
C TYR A 147 -10.95 18.94 6.94
N MET A 148 -9.77 18.69 6.41
CA MET A 148 -8.93 19.73 5.82
C MET A 148 -9.63 20.46 4.66
N ASN A 149 -10.37 19.74 3.83
CA ASN A 149 -11.12 20.35 2.73
C ASN A 149 -12.32 21.17 3.20
N THR A 150 -12.97 20.77 4.29
CA THR A 150 -14.20 21.38 4.78
C THR A 150 -13.92 22.61 5.65
N TYR A 151 -12.93 22.53 6.53
CA TYR A 151 -12.70 23.53 7.58
C TYR A 151 -11.46 24.39 7.38
N SER A 152 -10.68 24.18 6.31
CA SER A 152 -9.47 24.97 6.10
C SER A 152 -9.78 26.38 5.62
N THR A 153 -9.40 27.37 6.43
CA THR A 153 -9.41 28.80 6.08
C THR A 153 -8.34 29.17 5.05
N LEU A 154 -7.32 28.32 4.88
CA LEU A 154 -6.21 28.51 3.94
C LEU A 154 -6.60 28.35 2.45
N LYS A 155 -7.86 28.02 2.17
CA LYS A 155 -8.36 27.76 0.81
C LYS A 155 -8.30 28.99 -0.12
N SER A 156 -8.20 30.19 0.46
CA SER A 156 -8.21 31.48 -0.26
C SER A 156 -6.83 31.92 -0.76
N GLU A 157 -5.73 31.43 -0.16
CA GLU A 157 -4.40 31.91 -0.50
C GLU A 157 -3.58 30.84 -1.23
N ARG A 158 -3.08 31.13 -2.41
CA ARG A 158 -2.13 30.34 -3.21
C ARG A 158 -2.33 28.82 -3.19
N LYS A 159 -3.03 28.30 -4.18
CA LYS A 159 -3.40 26.88 -4.39
C LYS A 159 -2.27 25.88 -4.13
N LEU A 160 -1.04 26.20 -4.50
CA LEU A 160 0.14 25.35 -4.32
C LEU A 160 0.56 25.25 -2.84
N LYS A 161 0.64 26.38 -2.13
CA LYS A 161 1.00 26.43 -0.71
C LYS A 161 0.00 25.64 0.13
N TYR A 162 -1.29 25.78 -0.18
CA TYR A 162 -2.35 25.00 0.46
C TYR A 162 -2.16 23.50 0.25
N GLN A 163 -1.86 23.05 -0.96
CA GLN A 163 -1.66 21.62 -1.24
C GLN A 163 -0.44 21.06 -0.52
N MET A 164 0.68 21.78 -0.48
CA MET A 164 1.88 21.36 0.26
C MET A 164 1.63 21.28 1.77
N THR A 165 0.97 22.29 2.34
CA THR A 165 0.60 22.29 3.77
C THR A 165 -0.35 21.14 4.08
N LYS A 166 -1.35 20.92 3.24
CA LYS A 166 -2.27 19.79 3.39
C LYS A 166 -1.55 18.45 3.37
N PHE A 167 -0.61 18.26 2.45
CA PHE A 167 0.17 17.04 2.34
C PHE A 167 1.06 16.82 3.58
N ALA A 168 1.75 17.85 4.04
CA ALA A 168 2.55 17.80 5.27
C ALA A 168 1.69 17.46 6.50
N CYS A 169 0.54 18.11 6.66
CA CYS A 169 -0.40 17.81 7.74
C CYS A 169 -0.94 16.36 7.67
N LEU A 170 -1.20 15.83 6.46
CA LEU A 170 -1.62 14.45 6.29
C LEU A 170 -0.53 13.46 6.71
N ILE A 171 0.74 13.73 6.39
CA ILE A 171 1.86 12.88 6.80
C ILE A 171 2.01 12.89 8.33
N ILE A 172 1.96 14.09 8.95
CA ILE A 172 2.07 14.22 10.41
C ILE A 172 0.90 13.53 11.11
N ALA A 173 -0.32 13.72 10.62
CA ALA A 173 -1.51 13.06 11.18
C ALA A 173 -1.43 11.54 11.05
N LEU A 174 -0.94 11.02 9.91
CA LEU A 174 -0.71 9.59 9.73
C LEU A 174 0.33 9.05 10.70
N TYR A 175 1.45 9.77 10.87
CA TYR A 175 2.51 9.39 11.79
C TYR A 175 2.02 9.32 13.24
N LEU A 176 1.35 10.37 13.71
CA LEU A 176 0.81 10.44 15.06
C LEU A 176 -0.23 9.33 15.30
N PHE A 177 -1.10 9.10 14.33
CA PHE A 177 -2.09 8.04 14.42
C PHE A 177 -1.45 6.64 14.46
N LEU A 178 -0.45 6.38 13.61
CA LEU A 178 0.27 5.10 13.63
C LEU A 178 0.97 4.89 14.98
N TYR A 179 1.57 5.94 15.52
CA TYR A 179 2.22 5.90 16.83
C TYR A 179 1.22 5.57 17.94
N GLU A 180 0.10 6.27 17.99
CA GLU A 180 -0.97 6.05 18.97
C GLU A 180 -1.60 4.65 18.86
N GLU A 181 -1.87 4.18 17.64
CA GLU A 181 -2.42 2.84 17.41
C GLU A 181 -1.45 1.74 17.82
N ILE A 182 -0.14 1.93 17.59
CA ILE A 182 0.90 1.00 18.02
C ILE A 182 0.94 0.94 19.55
N GLU A 183 0.95 2.09 20.21
CA GLU A 183 1.00 2.16 21.67
C GLU A 183 -0.25 1.54 22.31
N ASN A 184 -1.44 1.91 21.85
CA ASN A 184 -2.71 1.39 22.36
C ASN A 184 -2.86 -0.12 22.13
N SER A 185 -2.52 -0.60 20.94
CA SER A 185 -2.56 -2.03 20.64
C SER A 185 -1.56 -2.83 21.48
N GLY A 186 -0.37 -2.27 21.70
CA GLY A 186 0.65 -2.87 22.58
C GLY A 186 0.17 -2.97 24.03
N ARG A 187 -0.44 -1.91 24.57
CA ARG A 187 -1.02 -1.90 25.93
C ARG A 187 -2.15 -2.90 26.09
N LEU A 188 -3.10 -2.95 25.14
CA LEU A 188 -4.23 -3.87 25.16
C LEU A 188 -3.78 -5.34 25.11
N LEU A 189 -2.82 -5.66 24.28
CA LEU A 189 -2.30 -7.02 24.17
C LEU A 189 -1.50 -7.42 25.41
N LYS A 190 -0.73 -6.50 26.01
CA LYS A 190 -0.02 -6.73 27.26
C LYS A 190 -1.00 -7.00 28.41
N ASN A 191 -2.07 -6.22 28.51
CA ASN A 191 -3.09 -6.42 29.55
C ASN A 191 -3.82 -7.77 29.38
N ARG A 192 -4.18 -8.15 28.15
CA ARG A 192 -4.80 -9.47 27.90
C ARG A 192 -3.85 -10.63 28.22
N TYR A 193 -2.57 -10.46 27.94
CA TYR A 193 -1.56 -11.48 28.27
C TYR A 193 -1.42 -11.68 29.79
N HIS A 194 -1.41 -10.59 30.56
CA HIS A 194 -1.40 -10.68 32.04
C HIS A 194 -2.63 -11.41 32.58
N HIS A 195 -3.82 -11.07 32.12
CA HIS A 195 -5.05 -11.74 32.55
C HIS A 195 -5.11 -13.23 32.23
N LEU A 196 -4.58 -13.65 31.06
CA LEU A 196 -4.54 -15.07 30.69
C LEU A 196 -3.56 -15.87 31.57
N HIS A 197 -2.46 -15.28 32.02
CA HIS A 197 -1.50 -15.94 32.90
C HIS A 197 -1.88 -15.90 34.39
N GLU A 198 -2.77 -15.01 34.80
CA GLU A 198 -3.34 -15.01 36.17
C GLU A 198 -4.44 -16.04 36.34
N VAL A 199 -5.14 -16.43 35.29
CA VAL A 199 -6.22 -17.43 35.32
C VAL A 199 -5.66 -18.87 35.31
N ASP A 200 -4.42 -19.07 34.83
CA ASP A 200 -3.76 -20.39 34.79
C ASP A 200 -2.92 -20.70 36.06
N LYS A 201 -2.98 -19.85 37.10
CA LYS A 201 -2.43 -20.09 38.44
C LYS A 201 -3.53 -20.37 39.44
#